data_83fe28c52ff7f6b73d1efe040b041da0
#
_entry.id   83fe28c52ff7f6b73d1efe040b041da0
#
_cell.length_a   1.000
_cell.length_b   1.000
_cell.length_c   1.000
_cell.angle_alpha   90.00
_cell.angle_beta   90.00
_cell.angle_gamma   90.00
#
_symmetry.space_group_name_H-M   'P 1'
#
loop_
_entity.id
_entity.type
_entity.pdbx_description
1 polymer ?
#
loop_
_entity_poly.entity_id
_entity_poly.type
_entity_poly.pdbx_seq_one_letter_code
_entity_poly.pdbx_strand_id
1 'polypeptide(L)'
;MELFSNILVPLIILYIVIYGKSKNIDIYDSFVKGAVDGLKSAWSITPYIIGIFLAIGVFKTGGGIEALEFIFKPIANLMSIPKELRGLIIVKPLSGSGALGMYTELAQRVGVDTIIERMGATIVGASETIFYTMAIYYGSLKIKNTRHTLTCAMISHIVGVIASVFICYIMFV
;
A
#
# COMPACT_ATOMS: atom_id res chain seq x y z
N MET A 1 16.12 -18.69 4.44
CA MET A 1 15.31 -17.54 4.91
C MET A 1 13.82 -17.87 4.92
N GLU A 2 13.31 -18.66 4.00
CA GLU A 2 11.88 -19.04 3.93
C GLU A 2 11.37 -19.76 5.20
N LEU A 3 12.16 -20.67 5.77
CA LEU A 3 11.76 -21.40 6.98
C LEU A 3 11.55 -20.48 8.19
N PHE A 4 12.41 -19.47 8.34
CA PHE A 4 12.30 -18.47 9.41
C PHE A 4 11.06 -17.60 9.25
N SER A 5 10.78 -17.15 8.02
CA SER A 5 9.60 -16.35 7.69
C SER A 5 8.29 -17.13 7.94
N ASN A 6 8.27 -18.42 7.59
CA ASN A 6 7.07 -19.26 7.75
C ASN A 6 6.78 -19.62 9.23
N ILE A 7 7.81 -19.61 10.10
CA ILE A 7 7.65 -19.94 11.52
C ILE A 7 7.32 -18.71 12.36
N LEU A 8 7.67 -17.50 11.92
CA LEU A 8 7.54 -16.28 12.71
C LEU A 8 6.09 -16.01 13.15
N VAL A 9 5.13 -16.09 12.23
CA VAL A 9 3.72 -15.80 12.52
C VAL A 9 3.12 -16.87 13.48
N PRO A 10 3.29 -18.18 13.25
CA PRO A 10 2.87 -19.20 14.23
C PRO A 10 3.49 -19.03 15.62
N LEU A 11 4.77 -18.64 15.70
CA LEU A 11 5.44 -18.38 16.98
C LEU A 11 4.83 -17.20 17.74
N ILE A 12 4.50 -16.12 17.05
CA ILE A 12 3.83 -14.94 17.66
C ILE A 12 2.47 -15.36 18.22
N ILE A 13 1.68 -16.11 17.46
CA ILE A 13 0.37 -16.59 17.89
C ILE A 13 0.52 -17.50 19.12
N LEU A 14 1.44 -18.46 19.07
CA LEU A 14 1.72 -19.36 20.18
C LEU A 14 2.14 -18.60 21.45
N TYR A 15 3.03 -17.61 21.28
CA TYR A 15 3.46 -16.74 22.39
C TYR A 15 2.29 -16.00 23.03
N ILE A 16 1.39 -15.40 22.23
CA ILE A 16 0.21 -14.68 22.72
C ILE A 16 -0.70 -15.63 23.52
N VAL A 17 -0.95 -16.82 23.00
CA VAL A 17 -1.80 -17.85 23.67
C VAL A 17 -1.19 -18.29 24.99
N ILE A 18 0.11 -18.64 25.00
CA ILE A 18 0.82 -19.07 26.23
C ILE A 18 0.84 -17.92 27.26
N TYR A 19 1.12 -16.70 26.83
CA TYR A 19 1.15 -15.54 27.70
C TYR A 19 -0.24 -15.24 28.29
N GLY A 20 -1.29 -15.29 27.49
CA GLY A 20 -2.68 -15.13 27.95
C GLY A 20 -3.06 -16.19 28.99
N LYS A 21 -2.69 -17.45 28.73
CA LYS A 21 -2.94 -18.54 29.69
C LYS A 21 -2.16 -18.34 31.01
N SER A 22 -0.92 -17.87 30.94
CA SER A 22 -0.12 -17.54 32.14
C SER A 22 -0.70 -16.44 33.00
N LYS A 23 -1.56 -15.60 32.41
CA LYS A 23 -2.30 -14.51 33.09
C LYS A 23 -3.71 -14.92 33.51
N ASN A 24 -4.06 -16.22 33.44
CA ASN A 24 -5.41 -16.74 33.73
C ASN A 24 -6.52 -16.08 32.89
N ILE A 25 -6.21 -15.67 31.66
CA ILE A 25 -7.20 -15.12 30.73
C ILE A 25 -7.89 -16.30 30.03
N ASP A 26 -9.22 -16.26 29.92
CA ASP A 26 -9.95 -17.17 29.05
C ASP A 26 -9.65 -16.84 27.59
N ILE A 27 -8.87 -17.71 26.94
CA ILE A 27 -8.39 -17.51 25.57
C ILE A 27 -9.53 -17.50 24.58
N TYR A 28 -10.48 -18.46 24.74
CA TYR A 28 -11.60 -18.59 23.83
C TYR A 28 -12.54 -17.40 23.90
N ASP A 29 -12.95 -17.00 25.10
CA ASP A 29 -13.82 -15.84 25.32
C ASP A 29 -13.16 -14.54 24.84
N SER A 30 -11.86 -14.38 25.08
CA SER A 30 -11.09 -13.23 24.58
C SER A 30 -11.03 -13.20 23.07
N PHE A 31 -10.83 -14.35 22.42
CA PHE A 31 -10.85 -14.47 20.97
C PHE A 31 -12.22 -14.11 20.39
N VAL A 32 -13.30 -14.67 20.96
CA VAL A 32 -14.67 -14.38 20.49
C VAL A 32 -15.02 -12.89 20.66
N LYS A 33 -14.69 -12.29 21.80
CA LYS A 33 -14.87 -10.83 21.99
C LYS A 33 -14.10 -10.02 20.97
N GLY A 34 -12.82 -10.35 20.74
CA GLY A 34 -11.99 -9.70 19.74
C GLY A 34 -12.55 -9.85 18.30
N ALA A 35 -13.07 -11.03 17.96
CA ALA A 35 -13.70 -11.28 16.67
C ALA A 35 -14.98 -10.42 16.47
N VAL A 36 -15.83 -10.33 17.50
CA VAL A 36 -17.03 -9.48 17.47
C VAL A 36 -16.66 -8.00 17.31
N ASP A 37 -15.66 -7.53 18.03
CA ASP A 37 -15.21 -6.13 17.95
C ASP A 37 -14.54 -5.84 16.60
N GLY A 38 -13.81 -6.82 16.04
CA GLY A 38 -13.28 -6.75 14.68
C GLY A 38 -14.37 -6.64 13.62
N LEU A 39 -15.46 -7.43 13.73
CA LEU A 39 -16.61 -7.34 12.84
C LEU A 39 -17.33 -5.98 12.92
N LYS A 40 -17.53 -5.45 14.14
CA LYS A 40 -18.10 -4.11 14.31
C LYS A 40 -17.22 -3.04 13.66
N SER A 41 -15.92 -3.13 13.86
CA SER A 41 -14.96 -2.21 13.24
C SER A 41 -15.02 -2.30 11.72
N ALA A 42 -14.98 -3.51 11.14
CA ALA A 42 -15.11 -3.73 9.70
C ALA A 42 -16.39 -3.12 9.14
N TRP A 43 -17.53 -3.33 9.82
CA TRP A 43 -18.80 -2.74 9.41
C TRP A 43 -18.79 -1.22 9.44
N SER A 44 -18.16 -0.63 10.46
CA SER A 44 -18.10 0.84 10.61
C SER A 44 -17.25 1.52 9.54
N ILE A 45 -16.21 0.86 9.03
CA ILE A 45 -15.32 1.40 7.99
C ILE A 45 -15.81 1.10 6.57
N THR A 46 -16.69 0.12 6.38
CA THR A 46 -17.19 -0.31 5.06
C THR A 46 -17.74 0.83 4.19
N PRO A 47 -18.56 1.78 4.69
CA PRO A 47 -19.05 2.89 3.86
C PRO A 47 -17.93 3.78 3.32
N TYR A 48 -16.87 4.01 4.09
CA TYR A 48 -15.73 4.81 3.67
C TYR A 48 -14.91 4.10 2.58
N ILE A 49 -14.77 2.77 2.71
CA ILE A 49 -14.11 1.92 1.70
C ILE A 49 -14.88 1.96 0.38
N ILE A 50 -16.20 1.80 0.43
CA ILE A 50 -17.05 1.89 -0.77
C ILE A 50 -16.92 3.27 -1.40
N GLY A 51 -17.00 4.34 -0.61
CA GLY A 51 -16.89 5.71 -1.11
C GLY A 51 -15.56 5.98 -1.83
N ILE A 52 -14.43 5.55 -1.26
CA ILE A 52 -13.13 5.75 -1.89
C ILE A 52 -12.95 4.91 -3.15
N PHE A 53 -13.45 3.67 -3.18
CA PHE A 53 -13.40 2.84 -4.39
C PHE A 53 -14.22 3.42 -5.53
N LEU A 54 -15.41 3.96 -5.23
CA LEU A 54 -16.23 4.65 -6.22
C LEU A 54 -15.51 5.90 -6.74
N ALA A 55 -14.95 6.72 -5.85
CA ALA A 55 -14.22 7.92 -6.25
C ALA A 55 -13.00 7.60 -7.13
N ILE A 56 -12.21 6.59 -6.76
CA ILE A 56 -11.07 6.12 -7.57
C ILE A 56 -11.56 5.54 -8.91
N GLY A 57 -12.66 4.79 -8.92
CA GLY A 57 -13.26 4.26 -10.13
C GLY A 57 -13.65 5.36 -11.11
N VAL A 58 -14.40 6.37 -10.65
CA VAL A 58 -14.79 7.54 -11.45
C VAL A 58 -13.56 8.32 -11.94
N PHE A 59 -12.57 8.53 -11.09
CA PHE A 59 -11.33 9.20 -11.46
C PHE A 59 -10.59 8.48 -12.59
N LYS A 60 -10.49 7.13 -12.50
CA LYS A 60 -9.85 6.30 -13.54
C LYS A 60 -10.61 6.36 -14.86
N THR A 61 -11.93 6.14 -14.84
CA THR A 61 -12.75 6.14 -16.05
C THR A 61 -12.92 7.54 -16.66
N GLY A 62 -12.76 8.59 -15.87
CA GLY A 62 -12.79 9.99 -16.30
C GLY A 62 -11.48 10.51 -16.90
N GLY A 63 -10.47 9.67 -17.15
CA GLY A 63 -9.19 10.10 -17.71
C GLY A 63 -8.25 10.76 -16.69
N GLY A 64 -8.51 10.58 -15.40
CA GLY A 64 -7.70 11.19 -14.34
C GLY A 64 -6.29 10.64 -14.26
N ILE A 65 -6.08 9.36 -14.60
CA ILE A 65 -4.74 8.76 -14.62
C ILE A 65 -3.92 9.34 -15.77
N GLU A 66 -4.50 9.47 -16.96
CA GLU A 66 -3.89 10.05 -18.15
C GLU A 66 -3.50 11.51 -17.92
N ALA A 67 -4.37 12.26 -17.26
CA ALA A 67 -4.09 13.65 -16.89
C ALA A 67 -2.90 13.75 -15.90
N LEU A 68 -2.86 12.89 -14.87
CA LEU A 68 -1.73 12.82 -13.94
C LEU A 68 -0.44 12.39 -14.64
N GLU A 69 -0.50 11.42 -15.56
CA GLU A 69 0.66 10.99 -16.33
C GLU A 69 1.21 12.10 -17.19
N PHE A 70 0.35 12.89 -17.83
CA PHE A 70 0.76 14.06 -18.61
C PHE A 70 1.50 15.08 -17.75
N ILE A 71 0.99 15.40 -16.55
CA ILE A 71 1.61 16.34 -15.61
C ILE A 71 2.93 15.77 -15.06
N PHE A 72 2.98 14.47 -14.76
CA PHE A 72 4.14 13.82 -14.17
C PHE A 72 5.29 13.60 -15.18
N LYS A 73 4.97 13.48 -16.48
CA LYS A 73 5.92 13.16 -17.56
C LYS A 73 7.18 14.04 -17.56
N PRO A 74 7.13 15.38 -17.46
CA PRO A 74 8.35 16.20 -17.46
C PRO A 74 9.24 15.93 -16.25
N ILE A 75 8.65 15.72 -15.08
CA ILE A 75 9.36 15.40 -13.84
C ILE A 75 10.02 14.01 -13.95
N ALA A 76 9.28 13.02 -14.44
CA ALA A 76 9.77 11.68 -14.64
C ALA A 76 10.95 11.62 -15.62
N ASN A 77 10.91 12.44 -16.70
CA ASN A 77 12.01 12.55 -17.65
C ASN A 77 13.26 13.18 -17.01
N LEU A 78 13.10 14.22 -16.21
CA LEU A 78 14.21 14.89 -15.51
C LEU A 78 14.90 13.93 -14.52
N MET A 79 14.12 13.05 -13.88
CA MET A 79 14.61 12.08 -12.90
C MET A 79 15.03 10.74 -13.50
N SER A 80 15.07 10.62 -14.82
CA SER A 80 15.41 9.38 -15.54
C SER A 80 14.57 8.17 -15.11
N ILE A 81 13.30 8.39 -14.72
CA ILE A 81 12.39 7.32 -14.33
C ILE A 81 11.93 6.57 -15.58
N PRO A 82 12.15 5.25 -15.66
CA PRO A 82 11.68 4.44 -16.77
C PRO A 82 10.20 4.65 -17.07
N LYS A 83 9.85 4.74 -18.35
CA LYS A 83 8.46 4.99 -18.79
C LYS A 83 7.49 3.89 -18.32
N GLU A 84 7.99 2.68 -18.21
CA GLU A 84 7.26 1.50 -17.77
C GLU A 84 6.76 1.60 -16.33
N LEU A 85 7.45 2.36 -15.47
CA LEU A 85 7.11 2.55 -14.06
C LEU A 85 6.13 3.70 -13.79
N ARG A 86 5.93 4.61 -14.75
CA ARG A 86 5.17 5.87 -14.52
C ARG A 86 3.74 5.62 -14.10
N GLY A 87 3.04 4.72 -14.80
CA GLY A 87 1.67 4.36 -14.44
C GLY A 87 1.58 3.75 -13.04
N LEU A 88 2.52 2.86 -12.69
CA LEU A 88 2.59 2.25 -11.36
C LEU A 88 2.76 3.32 -10.27
N ILE A 89 3.68 4.28 -10.45
CA ILE A 89 3.97 5.36 -9.51
C ILE A 89 2.72 6.23 -9.27
N ILE A 90 1.97 6.53 -10.33
CA ILE A 90 0.76 7.35 -10.25
C ILE A 90 -0.40 6.61 -9.59
N VAL A 91 -0.54 5.32 -9.89
CA VAL A 91 -1.65 4.52 -9.36
C VAL A 91 -1.43 4.09 -7.92
N LYS A 92 -0.18 3.94 -7.48
CA LYS A 92 0.16 3.45 -6.13
C LYS A 92 -0.46 4.27 -4.99
N PRO A 93 -0.42 5.61 -4.98
CA PRO A 93 -1.10 6.42 -3.96
C PRO A 93 -2.62 6.26 -3.95
N LEU A 94 -3.22 5.94 -5.10
CA LEU A 94 -4.66 5.85 -5.29
C LEU A 94 -5.20 4.48 -4.91
N SER A 95 -4.54 3.40 -5.36
CA SER A 95 -5.05 2.04 -5.27
C SER A 95 -3.92 1.02 -5.13
N GLY A 96 -3.86 0.34 -3.98
CA GLY A 96 -2.89 -0.73 -3.72
C GLY A 96 -3.11 -1.95 -4.63
N SER A 97 -4.35 -2.39 -4.80
CA SER A 97 -4.67 -3.50 -5.71
C SER A 97 -4.43 -3.12 -7.17
N GLY A 98 -4.75 -1.87 -7.55
CA GLY A 98 -4.44 -1.36 -8.88
C GLY A 98 -2.93 -1.33 -9.15
N ALA A 99 -2.13 -0.90 -8.18
CA ALA A 99 -0.68 -0.90 -8.27
C ALA A 99 -0.10 -2.32 -8.37
N LEU A 100 -0.63 -3.27 -7.60
CA LEU A 100 -0.23 -4.67 -7.68
C LEU A 100 -0.56 -5.28 -9.05
N GLY A 101 -1.74 -4.98 -9.60
CA GLY A 101 -2.12 -5.40 -10.96
C GLY A 101 -1.18 -4.85 -12.01
N MET A 102 -0.86 -3.55 -11.96
CA MET A 102 0.09 -2.92 -12.88
C MET A 102 1.53 -3.47 -12.73
N TYR A 103 1.94 -3.77 -11.50
CA TYR A 103 3.23 -4.43 -11.26
C TYR A 103 3.27 -5.83 -11.88
N THR A 104 2.19 -6.62 -11.72
CA THR A 104 2.10 -7.96 -12.30
C THR A 104 2.19 -7.90 -13.82
N GLU A 105 1.48 -6.98 -14.46
CA GLU A 105 1.56 -6.73 -15.90
C GLU A 105 2.96 -6.29 -16.32
N LEU A 106 3.58 -5.38 -15.55
CA LEU A 106 4.94 -4.93 -15.77
C LEU A 106 5.92 -6.12 -15.77
N ALA A 107 5.88 -6.96 -14.72
CA ALA A 107 6.76 -8.12 -14.57
C ALA A 107 6.61 -9.12 -15.73
N GLN A 108 5.38 -9.34 -16.20
CA GLN A 108 5.12 -10.19 -17.37
C GLN A 108 5.71 -9.59 -18.66
N ARG A 109 5.67 -8.28 -18.82
CA ARG A 109 6.12 -7.59 -20.03
C ARG A 109 7.62 -7.41 -20.09
N VAL A 110 8.27 -7.04 -18.98
CA VAL A 110 9.73 -6.77 -18.97
C VAL A 110 10.56 -7.97 -18.56
N GLY A 111 9.94 -9.01 -18.02
CA GLY A 111 10.58 -10.19 -17.46
C GLY A 111 10.94 -10.04 -15.99
N VAL A 112 10.92 -11.17 -15.29
CA VAL A 112 11.30 -11.27 -13.88
C VAL A 112 12.82 -11.05 -13.74
N ASP A 113 13.24 -10.49 -12.62
CA ASP A 113 14.65 -10.19 -12.29
C ASP A 113 15.31 -9.10 -13.15
N THR A 114 14.56 -8.43 -14.02
CA THR A 114 15.08 -7.24 -14.71
C THR A 114 15.16 -6.05 -13.74
N ILE A 115 16.06 -5.11 -14.02
CA ILE A 115 16.19 -3.91 -13.16
C ILE A 115 14.87 -3.13 -13.06
N ILE A 116 14.10 -3.04 -14.13
CA ILE A 116 12.81 -2.33 -14.17
C ILE A 116 11.78 -3.06 -13.31
N GLU A 117 11.74 -4.38 -13.36
CA GLU A 117 10.86 -5.19 -12.52
C GLU A 117 11.24 -5.03 -11.04
N ARG A 118 12.54 -5.11 -10.69
CA ARG A 118 13.03 -4.91 -9.31
C ARG A 118 12.71 -3.52 -8.77
N MET A 119 12.82 -2.47 -9.59
CA MET A 119 12.37 -1.13 -9.25
C MET A 119 10.87 -1.10 -8.96
N GLY A 120 10.05 -1.73 -9.81
CA GLY A 120 8.60 -1.84 -9.63
C GLY A 120 8.24 -2.55 -8.33
N ALA A 121 8.86 -3.71 -8.05
CA ALA A 121 8.69 -4.46 -6.82
C ALA A 121 9.03 -3.61 -5.58
N THR A 122 10.17 -2.91 -5.62
CA THR A 122 10.63 -2.05 -4.53
C THR A 122 9.66 -0.88 -4.30
N ILE A 123 9.16 -0.23 -5.35
CA ILE A 123 8.17 0.86 -5.24
C ILE A 123 6.87 0.34 -4.62
N VAL A 124 6.39 -0.83 -5.03
CA VAL A 124 5.16 -1.43 -4.46
C VAL A 124 5.35 -1.77 -2.99
N GLY A 125 6.51 -2.30 -2.60
CA GLY A 125 6.82 -2.69 -1.22
C GLY A 125 7.16 -1.53 -0.29
N ALA A 126 7.74 -0.43 -0.82
CA ALA A 126 8.25 0.68 -0.02
C ALA A 126 7.22 1.76 0.33
N SER A 127 6.04 1.75 -0.28
CA SER A 127 5.03 2.79 -0.06
C SER A 127 3.64 2.22 0.15
N GLU A 128 2.83 2.94 0.94
CA GLU A 128 1.42 2.61 1.18
C GLU A 128 0.46 3.38 0.25
N THR A 129 -0.78 2.91 0.20
CA THR A 129 -1.86 3.56 -0.55
C THR A 129 -2.40 4.74 0.23
N ILE A 130 -2.07 5.96 -0.18
CA ILE A 130 -2.31 7.19 0.60
C ILE A 130 -3.81 7.47 0.76
N PHE A 131 -4.53 7.56 -0.36
CA PHE A 131 -5.94 7.99 -0.32
C PHE A 131 -6.85 6.97 0.37
N TYR A 132 -6.64 5.68 0.12
CA TYR A 132 -7.36 4.60 0.78
C TYR A 132 -7.13 4.62 2.30
N THR A 133 -5.88 4.68 2.72
CA THR A 133 -5.50 4.70 4.14
C THR A 133 -6.08 5.92 4.85
N MET A 134 -5.97 7.10 4.24
CA MET A 134 -6.56 8.32 4.79
C MET A 134 -8.08 8.22 4.90
N ALA A 135 -8.78 7.71 3.89
CA ALA A 135 -10.23 7.58 3.92
C ALA A 135 -10.69 6.66 5.07
N ILE A 136 -10.00 5.55 5.29
CA ILE A 136 -10.34 4.64 6.39
C ILE A 136 -10.08 5.30 7.75
N TYR A 137 -8.86 5.78 7.98
CA TYR A 137 -8.48 6.30 9.30
C TYR A 137 -9.22 7.58 9.66
N TYR A 138 -9.22 8.58 8.78
CA TYR A 138 -9.89 9.85 9.07
C TYR A 138 -11.41 9.75 8.97
N GLY A 139 -11.92 8.91 8.03
CA GLY A 139 -13.34 8.67 7.88
C GLY A 139 -13.94 7.99 9.10
N SER A 140 -13.38 6.88 9.56
CA SER A 140 -13.87 6.13 10.72
C SER A 140 -13.88 6.96 12.01
N LEU A 141 -12.89 7.84 12.17
CA LEU A 141 -12.78 8.75 13.31
C LEU A 141 -13.53 10.08 13.10
N LYS A 142 -14.20 10.27 11.95
CA LYS A 142 -14.92 11.50 11.56
C LYS A 142 -14.03 12.76 11.61
N ILE A 143 -12.72 12.60 11.37
CA ILE A 143 -11.78 13.72 11.37
C ILE A 143 -11.86 14.40 10.01
N LYS A 144 -12.30 15.67 9.99
CA LYS A 144 -12.44 16.46 8.75
C LYS A 144 -11.17 17.20 8.37
N ASN A 145 -10.34 17.58 9.34
CA ASN A 145 -9.13 18.35 9.09
C ASN A 145 -7.89 17.43 9.18
N THR A 146 -7.38 17.03 8.04
CA THR A 146 -6.20 16.15 7.92
C THR A 146 -4.88 16.89 8.05
N ARG A 147 -4.91 18.24 8.21
CA ARG A 147 -3.72 19.10 8.33
C ARG A 147 -2.68 18.81 7.23
N HIS A 148 -1.47 18.44 7.63
CA HIS A 148 -0.34 18.19 6.73
C HIS A 148 -0.24 16.73 6.24
N THR A 149 -1.16 15.84 6.65
CA THR A 149 -1.04 14.40 6.39
C THR A 149 -0.93 14.09 4.90
N LEU A 150 -1.82 14.65 4.07
CA LEU A 150 -1.76 14.41 2.63
C LEU A 150 -0.45 14.91 2.02
N THR A 151 -0.03 16.12 2.37
CA THR A 151 1.21 16.71 1.86
C THR A 151 2.43 15.87 2.26
N CYS A 152 2.53 15.49 3.54
CA CYS A 152 3.62 14.65 4.03
C CYS A 152 3.64 13.27 3.36
N ALA A 153 2.47 12.64 3.21
CA ALA A 153 2.35 11.35 2.56
C ALA A 153 2.75 11.38 1.07
N MET A 154 2.34 12.44 0.34
CA MET A 154 2.75 12.60 -1.06
C MET A 154 4.25 12.87 -1.21
N ILE A 155 4.84 13.70 -0.34
CA ILE A 155 6.30 13.93 -0.33
C ILE A 155 7.02 12.62 -0.01
N SER A 156 6.57 11.88 1.00
CA SER A 156 7.14 10.58 1.36
C SER A 156 7.07 9.57 0.21
N HIS A 157 5.96 9.54 -0.52
CA HIS A 157 5.82 8.70 -1.71
C HIS A 157 6.84 9.05 -2.79
N ILE A 158 6.98 10.34 -3.11
CA ILE A 158 7.95 10.82 -4.11
C ILE A 158 9.39 10.44 -3.69
N VAL A 159 9.75 10.72 -2.43
CA VAL A 159 11.07 10.35 -1.90
C VAL A 159 11.27 8.84 -1.93
N GLY A 160 10.26 8.04 -1.58
CA GLY A 160 10.30 6.59 -1.65
C GLY A 160 10.53 6.06 -3.06
N VAL A 161 9.87 6.66 -4.06
CA VAL A 161 10.08 6.32 -5.48
C VAL A 161 11.52 6.63 -5.91
N ILE A 162 12.02 7.82 -5.60
CA ILE A 162 13.39 8.22 -5.94
C ILE A 162 14.41 7.27 -5.29
N ALA A 163 14.23 6.99 -4.00
CA ALA A 163 15.08 6.08 -3.26
C ALA A 163 15.04 4.66 -3.85
N SER A 164 13.86 4.16 -4.22
CA SER A 164 13.69 2.84 -4.84
C SER A 164 14.46 2.72 -6.15
N VAL A 165 14.33 3.72 -7.03
CA VAL A 165 15.05 3.75 -8.31
C VAL A 165 16.56 3.81 -8.07
N PHE A 166 17.02 4.70 -7.19
CA PHE A 166 18.43 4.90 -6.89
C PHE A 166 19.08 3.65 -6.26
N ILE A 167 18.42 3.05 -5.26
CA ILE A 167 18.93 1.84 -4.58
C ILE A 167 19.01 0.67 -5.56
N CYS A 168 17.99 0.49 -6.40
CA CYS A 168 18.03 -0.57 -7.42
C CYS A 168 19.18 -0.38 -8.41
N TYR A 169 19.49 0.86 -8.81
CA TYR A 169 20.68 1.12 -9.64
C TYR A 169 21.99 0.75 -8.94
N ILE A 170 22.14 1.06 -7.67
CA ILE A 170 23.37 0.74 -6.91
C ILE A 170 23.53 -0.76 -6.67
N MET A 171 22.42 -1.46 -6.43
CA MET A 171 22.46 -2.88 -6.02
C MET A 171 22.51 -3.86 -7.18
N PHE A 172 21.98 -3.47 -8.36
CA PHE A 172 21.74 -4.42 -9.45
C PHE A 172 22.34 -3.99 -10.79
N VAL A 173 23.05 -2.87 -10.87
CA VAL A 173 23.87 -2.44 -12.01
C VAL A 173 25.34 -2.40 -11.60
#